data_794f894e7e065af611d67529a4e72885
#
_entry.id   794f894e7e065af611d67529a4e72885
#
_cell.length_a   1.000
_cell.length_b   1.000
_cell.length_c   1.000
_cell.angle_alpha   90.00
_cell.angle_beta   90.00
_cell.angle_gamma   90.00
#
_symmetry.space_group_name_H-M   'P 1'
#
loop_
_entity.id
_entity.type
_entity.pdbx_description
1 polymer ?
#
loop_
_entity_poly.entity_id
_entity_poly.type
_entity_poly.pdbx_seq_one_letter_code
_entity_poly.pdbx_strand_id
1 'polypeptide(L)'
;MSDRSLKIAGLSPEKMELLARRLRQTLRTNSSAFPLSQGQRRLWFLNQLEPGSTFYNITAAARVKGHLNFDAMVRSFNKIVERHHILRTTFSNQQGEPVQSVNPELAVRIPLLDLSELPVSEREHEAMMFAIQEARRPFDLSHGPLLRFSALRMAQDEHILLLIMHHIISDAWSIGVLLKELAILYSSYANGLVPSLPALAVQYGDYAVWEREWLKGGVLAEQVSYWQRQLAGAPPLLSLRPGQLRPAVQSYQGAHQKFVIEAGVAEGLKSLSRQEGVTLFMTLLAGFQTLLHFYSGETDIVVGTDVANRSRAEVEGLIGFFVNQLVLRTDLSGAPRWRELLGRVREVALGAYGHQDVPFDKLVEVLKPVRNLSYAPLFQVKLVLRNRESEERRLGNLEWEMVEVETGTAQFDLVVNMMSTAAGLVGMVEYNTGLFDAGWVQRMLGHYQLLLGAVVAQPEIRLSRLQELLATADKQQQIVEETKLVEMNLNKLRTAKRREILETIDA
;
A
#
# COMPACT_ATOMS: atom_id res chain seq x y z
N MET A 1 -30.28 -24.48 -2.47
CA MET A 1 -30.17 -23.03 -2.14
C MET A 1 -30.97 -22.81 -0.88
N SER A 2 -30.31 -22.61 0.26
CA SER A 2 -31.07 -22.45 1.50
C SER A 2 -31.61 -21.02 1.59
N ASP A 3 -32.91 -20.95 1.84
CA ASP A 3 -33.77 -19.77 1.99
C ASP A 3 -33.27 -18.71 3.01
N ARG A 4 -32.17 -18.98 3.70
CA ARG A 4 -31.53 -18.06 4.69
C ARG A 4 -30.58 -17.04 4.05
N SER A 5 -29.87 -17.37 2.98
CA SER A 5 -28.88 -16.46 2.35
C SER A 5 -29.55 -15.33 1.57
N LEU A 6 -30.71 -15.58 0.96
CA LEU A 6 -31.51 -14.57 0.27
C LEU A 6 -32.22 -13.61 1.23
N LYS A 7 -32.47 -14.02 2.48
CA LYS A 7 -33.13 -13.19 3.51
C LYS A 7 -32.20 -12.12 4.12
N ILE A 8 -30.88 -12.27 4.05
CA ILE A 8 -29.93 -11.31 4.64
C ILE A 8 -29.66 -10.14 3.70
N ALA A 9 -29.58 -10.37 2.39
CA ALA A 9 -29.32 -9.34 1.37
C ALA A 9 -30.49 -8.33 1.18
N GLY A 10 -31.69 -8.65 1.71
CA GLY A 10 -32.89 -7.81 1.63
C GLY A 10 -33.36 -7.21 2.97
N LEU A 11 -32.52 -7.24 4.00
CA LEU A 11 -32.89 -6.70 5.31
C LEU A 11 -32.78 -5.17 5.31
N SER A 12 -33.84 -4.50 5.83
CA SER A 12 -33.79 -3.05 6.07
C SER A 12 -32.70 -2.69 7.10
N PRO A 13 -32.16 -1.45 7.10
CA PRO A 13 -31.18 -0.99 8.08
C PRO A 13 -31.59 -1.30 9.54
N GLU A 14 -32.87 -1.19 9.87
CA GLU A 14 -33.40 -1.50 11.19
C GLU A 14 -33.32 -2.99 11.56
N LYS A 15 -33.56 -3.88 10.58
CA LYS A 15 -33.43 -5.32 10.79
C LYS A 15 -31.97 -5.76 10.87
N MET A 16 -31.08 -5.05 10.19
CA MET A 16 -29.64 -5.25 10.29
C MET A 16 -29.10 -4.77 11.64
N GLU A 17 -29.60 -3.65 12.16
CA GLU A 17 -29.31 -3.18 13.50
C GLU A 17 -29.83 -4.16 14.57
N LEU A 18 -31.01 -4.72 14.37
CA LEU A 18 -31.56 -5.77 15.24
C LEU A 18 -30.71 -7.06 15.21
N LEU A 19 -30.19 -7.42 14.05
CA LEU A 19 -29.30 -8.57 13.89
C LEU A 19 -27.94 -8.30 14.56
N ALA A 20 -27.37 -7.13 14.35
CA ALA A 20 -26.16 -6.66 15.05
C ALA A 20 -26.37 -6.58 16.56
N ARG A 21 -27.57 -6.16 17.01
CA ARG A 21 -27.98 -6.12 18.44
C ARG A 21 -28.15 -7.52 19.01
N ARG A 22 -28.71 -8.46 18.26
CA ARG A 22 -28.83 -9.88 18.65
C ARG A 22 -27.48 -10.58 18.67
N LEU A 23 -26.62 -10.35 17.69
CA LEU A 23 -25.24 -10.83 17.70
C LEU A 23 -24.48 -10.29 18.93
N ARG A 24 -24.63 -9.00 19.26
CA ARG A 24 -24.08 -8.42 20.50
C ARG A 24 -24.65 -9.06 21.76
N GLN A 25 -25.94 -9.42 21.80
CA GLN A 25 -26.56 -10.07 22.94
C GLN A 25 -26.14 -11.54 23.08
N THR A 26 -25.93 -12.23 21.97
CA THR A 26 -25.48 -13.63 21.97
C THR A 26 -23.96 -13.73 22.23
N LEU A 27 -23.19 -12.69 21.90
CA LEU A 27 -21.73 -12.59 22.11
C LEU A 27 -21.36 -11.87 23.43
N ARG A 28 -22.34 -11.39 24.20
CA ARG A 28 -22.16 -10.86 25.57
C ARG A 28 -21.89 -11.94 26.63
N THR A 29 -21.22 -13.00 26.27
CA THR A 29 -20.33 -13.67 27.20
C THR A 29 -19.12 -12.74 27.37
N ASN A 30 -18.67 -12.53 28.59
CA ASN A 30 -17.50 -11.75 29.02
C ASN A 30 -16.16 -12.22 28.38
N SER A 31 -16.17 -12.64 27.13
CA SER A 31 -15.01 -13.10 26.40
C SER A 31 -14.34 -11.90 25.73
N SER A 32 -13.18 -11.51 26.24
CA SER A 32 -12.27 -10.55 25.59
C SER A 32 -11.53 -11.16 24.38
N ALA A 33 -11.83 -12.43 24.02
CA ALA A 33 -11.17 -13.18 22.97
C ALA A 33 -12.11 -13.42 21.78
N PHE A 34 -11.60 -13.18 20.56
CA PHE A 34 -12.31 -13.36 19.29
C PHE A 34 -11.47 -14.22 18.33
N PRO A 35 -12.08 -14.87 17.32
CA PRO A 35 -11.33 -15.49 16.25
C PRO A 35 -10.58 -14.42 15.42
N LEU A 36 -9.48 -14.79 14.78
CA LEU A 36 -8.83 -13.92 13.83
C LEU A 36 -9.66 -13.80 12.53
N SER A 37 -9.64 -12.62 11.90
CA SER A 37 -10.05 -12.49 10.51
C SER A 37 -9.11 -13.31 9.60
N GLN A 38 -9.53 -13.58 8.36
CA GLN A 38 -8.68 -14.32 7.42
C GLN A 38 -7.36 -13.60 7.16
N GLY A 39 -7.40 -12.29 6.94
CA GLY A 39 -6.17 -11.50 6.77
C GLY A 39 -5.26 -11.54 7.99
N GLN A 40 -5.83 -11.46 9.21
CA GLN A 40 -5.05 -11.59 10.44
C GLN A 40 -4.42 -12.98 10.60
N ARG A 41 -5.13 -14.06 10.22
CA ARG A 41 -4.59 -15.44 10.27
C ARG A 41 -3.33 -15.56 9.43
N ARG A 42 -3.31 -14.97 8.25
CA ARG A 42 -2.12 -14.92 7.39
C ARG A 42 -0.96 -14.24 8.10
N LEU A 43 -1.15 -13.00 8.55
CA LEU A 43 -0.07 -12.22 9.15
C LEU A 43 0.44 -12.89 10.44
N TRP A 44 -0.46 -13.48 11.23
CA TRP A 44 -0.09 -14.25 12.41
C TRP A 44 0.75 -15.47 12.03
N PHE A 45 0.34 -16.25 11.02
CA PHE A 45 1.08 -17.42 10.55
C PHE A 45 2.46 -17.04 10.03
N LEU A 46 2.57 -15.98 9.23
CA LEU A 46 3.86 -15.50 8.72
C LEU A 46 4.79 -15.04 9.86
N ASN A 47 4.24 -14.39 10.88
CA ASN A 47 5.01 -14.03 12.07
C ASN A 47 5.50 -15.26 12.85
N GLN A 48 4.75 -16.39 12.86
CA GLN A 48 5.21 -17.64 13.47
C GLN A 48 6.33 -18.31 12.65
N LEU A 49 6.33 -18.17 11.32
CA LEU A 49 7.40 -18.70 10.46
C LEU A 49 8.69 -17.89 10.59
N GLU A 50 8.59 -16.58 10.74
CA GLU A 50 9.72 -15.66 10.84
C GLU A 50 9.52 -14.71 12.03
N PRO A 51 9.76 -15.21 13.26
CA PRO A 51 9.63 -14.39 14.48
C PRO A 51 10.64 -13.24 14.44
N GLY A 52 10.15 -12.03 14.76
CA GLY A 52 11.00 -10.84 14.75
C GLY A 52 11.12 -10.17 13.39
N SER A 53 10.44 -10.65 12.36
CA SER A 53 10.33 -9.93 11.08
C SER A 53 9.67 -8.57 11.26
N THR A 54 10.26 -7.53 10.67
CA THR A 54 9.72 -6.17 10.68
C THR A 54 9.00 -5.81 9.39
N PHE A 55 8.84 -6.79 8.53
CA PHE A 55 8.28 -6.67 7.19
C PHE A 55 6.85 -6.15 7.17
N TYR A 56 6.09 -6.43 8.22
CA TYR A 56 4.71 -5.98 8.38
C TYR A 56 4.58 -4.76 9.32
N ASN A 57 5.66 -4.02 9.56
CA ASN A 57 5.59 -2.74 10.23
C ASN A 57 5.15 -1.66 9.24
N ILE A 58 4.05 -0.97 9.55
CA ILE A 58 3.60 0.23 8.84
C ILE A 58 4.23 1.43 9.54
N THR A 59 4.88 2.29 8.78
CA THR A 59 5.47 3.53 9.27
C THR A 59 4.71 4.72 8.68
N ALA A 60 4.25 5.61 9.55
CA ALA A 60 3.69 6.89 9.18
C ALA A 60 4.42 7.99 9.95
N ALA A 61 4.97 8.96 9.24
CA ALA A 61 5.63 10.11 9.85
C ALA A 61 5.03 11.40 9.28
N ALA A 62 4.83 12.38 10.14
CA ALA A 62 4.31 13.69 9.76
C ALA A 62 5.11 14.80 10.43
N ARG A 63 5.55 15.76 9.64
CA ARG A 63 6.11 17.02 10.12
C ARG A 63 4.97 17.94 10.47
N VAL A 64 5.00 18.51 11.68
CA VAL A 64 3.97 19.37 12.21
C VAL A 64 4.61 20.72 12.54
N LYS A 65 4.05 21.80 12.00
CA LYS A 65 4.47 23.20 12.24
C LYS A 65 3.42 23.95 13.02
N GLY A 66 3.86 24.71 14.00
CA GLY A 66 3.06 25.47 14.94
C GLY A 66 3.24 25.02 16.39
N HIS A 67 2.62 25.72 17.32
CA HIS A 67 2.74 25.44 18.75
C HIS A 67 1.97 24.16 19.12
N LEU A 68 2.69 23.06 19.29
CA LEU A 68 2.13 21.76 19.65
C LEU A 68 1.78 21.72 21.14
N ASN A 69 0.50 21.55 21.47
CA ASN A 69 0.06 21.18 22.82
C ASN A 69 0.25 19.68 23.01
N PHE A 70 1.39 19.31 23.62
CA PHE A 70 1.79 17.93 23.78
C PHE A 70 0.81 17.12 24.66
N ASP A 71 0.27 17.72 25.73
CA ASP A 71 -0.72 17.05 26.59
C ASP A 71 -2.02 16.75 25.83
N ALA A 72 -2.48 17.69 25.02
CA ALA A 72 -3.63 17.45 24.13
C ALA A 72 -3.34 16.33 23.14
N MET A 73 -2.13 16.23 22.58
CA MET A 73 -1.71 15.15 21.68
C MET A 73 -1.74 13.80 22.40
N VAL A 74 -1.15 13.69 23.58
CA VAL A 74 -1.16 12.45 24.39
C VAL A 74 -2.58 12.02 24.72
N ARG A 75 -3.43 12.95 25.16
CA ARG A 75 -4.84 12.66 25.48
C ARG A 75 -5.61 12.20 24.24
N SER A 76 -5.39 12.84 23.10
CA SER A 76 -6.07 12.49 21.84
C SER A 76 -5.70 11.09 21.38
N PHE A 77 -4.43 10.76 21.38
CA PHE A 77 -3.97 9.44 20.96
C PHE A 77 -4.47 8.33 21.88
N ASN A 78 -4.40 8.52 23.19
CA ASN A 78 -4.92 7.54 24.16
C ASN A 78 -6.43 7.39 24.05
N LYS A 79 -7.18 8.44 23.71
CA LYS A 79 -8.62 8.34 23.43
C LYS A 79 -8.94 7.50 22.21
N ILE A 80 -8.12 7.56 21.15
CA ILE A 80 -8.24 6.66 19.98
C ILE A 80 -7.94 5.22 20.38
N VAL A 81 -6.90 4.97 21.17
CA VAL A 81 -6.56 3.63 21.68
C VAL A 81 -7.69 3.04 22.54
N GLU A 82 -8.30 3.84 23.40
CA GLU A 82 -9.48 3.44 24.18
C GLU A 82 -10.66 3.09 23.28
N ARG A 83 -10.91 3.90 22.24
CA ARG A 83 -12.05 3.80 21.34
C ARG A 83 -12.00 2.56 20.45
N HIS A 84 -10.84 2.25 19.87
CA HIS A 84 -10.65 1.15 18.93
C HIS A 84 -10.02 -0.06 19.64
N HIS A 85 -10.82 -1.11 19.86
CA HIS A 85 -10.39 -2.32 20.56
C HIS A 85 -9.16 -2.97 19.93
N ILE A 86 -9.05 -2.93 18.61
CA ILE A 86 -7.93 -3.52 17.85
C ILE A 86 -6.56 -2.93 18.24
N LEU A 87 -6.48 -1.65 18.65
CA LEU A 87 -5.25 -1.01 19.05
C LEU A 87 -4.67 -1.50 20.39
N ARG A 88 -5.50 -2.19 21.19
CA ARG A 88 -5.12 -2.83 22.44
C ARG A 88 -5.32 -4.34 22.42
N THR A 89 -5.25 -4.90 21.21
CA THR A 89 -5.43 -6.34 20.97
C THR A 89 -4.07 -7.01 20.84
N THR A 90 -3.96 -8.23 21.36
CA THR A 90 -2.83 -9.15 21.23
C THR A 90 -3.29 -10.45 20.59
N PHE A 91 -2.35 -11.24 20.06
CA PHE A 91 -2.63 -12.44 19.29
C PHE A 91 -1.85 -13.63 19.86
N SER A 92 -2.56 -14.68 20.25
CA SER A 92 -1.95 -15.85 20.87
C SER A 92 -2.59 -17.15 20.34
N ASN A 93 -1.94 -18.27 20.60
CA ASN A 93 -2.52 -19.58 20.34
C ASN A 93 -3.24 -20.06 21.59
N GLN A 94 -4.51 -20.43 21.46
CA GLN A 94 -5.28 -21.04 22.52
C GLN A 94 -5.81 -22.40 22.03
N GLN A 95 -5.35 -23.48 22.65
CA GLN A 95 -5.78 -24.85 22.32
C GLN A 95 -5.60 -25.22 20.82
N GLY A 96 -4.56 -24.71 20.17
CA GLY A 96 -4.26 -24.98 18.76
C GLY A 96 -4.89 -23.99 17.77
N GLU A 97 -5.79 -23.10 18.22
CA GLU A 97 -6.41 -22.07 17.38
C GLU A 97 -5.83 -20.68 17.71
N PRO A 98 -5.54 -19.86 16.68
CA PRO A 98 -5.13 -18.49 16.91
C PRO A 98 -6.33 -17.62 17.31
N VAL A 99 -6.16 -16.83 18.35
CA VAL A 99 -7.18 -15.92 18.89
C VAL A 99 -6.62 -14.51 19.05
N GLN A 100 -7.48 -13.52 18.88
CA GLN A 100 -7.22 -12.13 19.24
C GLN A 100 -7.88 -11.79 20.57
N SER A 101 -7.11 -11.25 21.50
CA SER A 101 -7.54 -10.91 22.86
C SER A 101 -7.45 -9.41 23.07
N VAL A 102 -8.57 -8.80 23.46
CA VAL A 102 -8.65 -7.36 23.72
C VAL A 102 -8.29 -7.08 25.17
N ASN A 103 -7.23 -6.33 25.40
CA ASN A 103 -6.88 -5.86 26.74
C ASN A 103 -7.87 -4.79 27.19
N PRO A 104 -8.37 -4.83 28.43
CA PRO A 104 -9.37 -3.88 28.91
C PRO A 104 -8.84 -2.45 28.93
N GLU A 105 -7.59 -2.28 29.28
CA GLU A 105 -6.94 -0.98 29.38
C GLU A 105 -5.53 -1.02 28.74
N LEU A 106 -5.19 0.04 28.06
CA LEU A 106 -3.85 0.29 27.53
C LEU A 106 -3.62 1.81 27.48
N ALA A 107 -2.66 2.29 28.26
CA ALA A 107 -2.17 3.65 28.14
C ALA A 107 -0.84 3.64 27.34
N VAL A 108 -0.84 4.31 26.22
CA VAL A 108 0.36 4.44 25.37
C VAL A 108 1.15 5.65 25.82
N ARG A 109 2.42 5.45 26.17
CA ARG A 109 3.37 6.55 26.39
C ARG A 109 3.87 7.06 25.05
N ILE A 110 3.93 8.38 24.93
CA ILE A 110 4.47 9.07 23.75
C ILE A 110 5.79 9.71 24.19
N PRO A 111 6.95 9.09 23.91
CA PRO A 111 8.23 9.74 24.19
C PRO A 111 8.38 10.97 23.32
N LEU A 112 8.90 12.05 23.92
CA LEU A 112 9.34 13.27 23.25
C LEU A 112 10.86 13.27 23.23
N LEU A 113 11.43 13.11 22.03
CA LEU A 113 12.87 13.24 21.80
C LEU A 113 13.16 14.69 21.38
N ASP A 114 13.96 15.39 22.16
CA ASP A 114 14.33 16.77 21.86
C ASP A 114 15.62 16.82 21.05
N LEU A 115 15.53 17.19 19.77
CA LEU A 115 16.64 17.37 18.86
C LEU A 115 16.97 18.87 18.64
N SER A 116 16.25 19.78 19.30
CA SER A 116 16.41 21.23 19.09
C SER A 116 17.77 21.76 19.54
N GLU A 117 18.49 21.05 20.42
CA GLU A 117 19.84 21.39 20.86
C GLU A 117 20.93 21.01 19.84
N LEU A 118 20.63 20.14 18.88
CA LEU A 118 21.58 19.76 17.83
C LEU A 118 21.72 20.87 16.78
N PRO A 119 22.85 20.93 16.05
CA PRO A 119 22.97 21.77 14.86
C PRO A 119 21.87 21.47 13.84
N VAL A 120 21.32 22.50 13.19
CA VAL A 120 20.21 22.36 12.23
C VAL A 120 20.53 21.34 11.12
N SER A 121 21.79 21.28 10.67
CA SER A 121 22.27 20.32 9.66
C SER A 121 22.22 18.85 10.10
N GLU A 122 22.17 18.58 11.40
CA GLU A 122 22.20 17.23 11.97
C GLU A 122 20.81 16.73 12.38
N ARG A 123 19.90 17.65 12.73
CA ARG A 123 18.55 17.31 13.24
C ARG A 123 17.77 16.39 12.31
N GLU A 124 17.78 16.70 11.01
CA GLU A 124 17.04 15.92 10.00
C GLU A 124 17.61 14.51 9.88
N HIS A 125 18.93 14.38 9.88
CA HIS A 125 19.60 13.09 9.83
C HIS A 125 19.26 12.24 11.06
N GLU A 126 19.39 12.82 12.28
CA GLU A 126 19.10 12.12 13.53
C GLU A 126 17.62 11.73 13.63
N ALA A 127 16.70 12.60 13.21
CA ALA A 127 15.27 12.29 13.18
C ALA A 127 14.96 11.12 12.22
N MET A 128 15.59 11.11 11.05
CA MET A 128 15.41 10.02 10.08
C MET A 128 16.03 8.71 10.57
N MET A 129 17.22 8.76 11.16
CA MET A 129 17.87 7.58 11.75
C MET A 129 17.02 6.97 12.88
N PHE A 130 16.47 7.80 13.76
CA PHE A 130 15.54 7.36 14.80
C PHE A 130 14.28 6.72 14.18
N ALA A 131 13.69 7.34 13.15
CA ALA A 131 12.50 6.82 12.49
C ALA A 131 12.76 5.45 11.83
N ILE A 132 13.91 5.27 11.16
CA ILE A 132 14.32 4.00 10.55
C ILE A 132 14.57 2.94 11.63
N GLN A 133 15.23 3.29 12.73
CA GLN A 133 15.48 2.37 13.84
C GLN A 133 14.16 1.88 14.45
N GLU A 134 13.22 2.78 14.74
CA GLU A 134 11.91 2.40 15.28
C GLU A 134 11.08 1.60 14.27
N ALA A 135 11.13 1.92 12.95
CA ALA A 135 10.47 1.16 11.90
C ALA A 135 10.99 -0.28 11.81
N ARG A 136 12.29 -0.49 12.05
CA ARG A 136 12.96 -1.80 12.03
C ARG A 136 12.92 -2.54 13.35
N ARG A 137 12.28 -2.02 14.37
CA ARG A 137 12.11 -2.69 15.65
C ARG A 137 10.91 -3.63 15.58
N PRO A 138 11.07 -4.94 15.85
CA PRO A 138 9.97 -5.90 15.76
C PRO A 138 8.89 -5.67 16.82
N PHE A 139 7.70 -6.23 16.56
CA PHE A 139 6.62 -6.36 17.51
C PHE A 139 6.46 -7.81 17.97
N ASP A 140 6.17 -8.00 19.25
CA ASP A 140 5.71 -9.28 19.79
C ASP A 140 4.17 -9.28 19.76
N LEU A 141 3.59 -10.10 18.88
CA LEU A 141 2.13 -10.16 18.70
C LEU A 141 1.40 -10.67 19.94
N SER A 142 2.10 -11.42 20.81
CA SER A 142 1.50 -12.02 22.01
C SER A 142 1.46 -11.08 23.22
N HIS A 143 2.33 -10.06 23.26
CA HIS A 143 2.47 -9.19 24.44
C HIS A 143 2.04 -7.74 24.19
N GLY A 144 2.05 -7.25 22.95
CA GLY A 144 1.70 -5.85 22.64
C GLY A 144 2.47 -4.80 23.47
N PRO A 145 2.13 -3.52 23.37
CA PRO A 145 1.27 -2.93 22.34
C PRO A 145 1.83 -3.11 20.92
N LEU A 146 0.94 -3.28 19.94
CA LEU A 146 1.32 -3.47 18.54
C LEU A 146 1.39 -2.15 17.76
N LEU A 147 1.60 -1.08 18.50
CA LEU A 147 1.81 0.28 18.00
C LEU A 147 2.82 1.01 18.87
N ARG A 148 3.55 1.94 18.26
CA ARG A 148 4.45 2.89 18.94
C ARG A 148 4.20 4.27 18.35
N PHE A 149 4.08 5.26 19.19
CA PHE A 149 3.93 6.65 18.77
C PHE A 149 4.99 7.49 19.48
N SER A 150 5.74 8.30 18.73
CA SER A 150 6.81 9.15 19.24
C SER A 150 6.70 10.55 18.65
N ALA A 151 7.15 11.55 19.39
CA ALA A 151 7.28 12.91 18.91
C ALA A 151 8.76 13.32 18.99
N LEU A 152 9.28 13.93 17.92
CA LEU A 152 10.63 14.47 17.86
C LEU A 152 10.51 15.99 17.72
N ARG A 153 11.07 16.74 18.67
CA ARG A 153 11.12 18.20 18.63
C ARG A 153 12.30 18.64 17.77
N MET A 154 12.01 19.25 16.62
CA MET A 154 13.02 19.79 15.71
C MET A 154 13.36 21.26 16.05
N ALA A 155 12.34 22.02 16.50
CA ALA A 155 12.42 23.39 16.96
C ALA A 155 11.27 23.67 17.94
N GLN A 156 11.17 24.89 18.48
CA GLN A 156 10.12 25.27 19.44
C GLN A 156 8.70 25.04 18.86
N ASP A 157 8.53 25.27 17.57
CA ASP A 157 7.26 25.19 16.83
C ASP A 157 7.30 24.21 15.64
N GLU A 158 8.25 23.26 15.68
CA GLU A 158 8.37 22.23 14.66
C GLU A 158 8.64 20.86 15.28
N HIS A 159 7.80 19.88 14.92
CA HIS A 159 7.91 18.52 15.44
C HIS A 159 7.75 17.50 14.30
N ILE A 160 8.34 16.31 14.46
CA ILE A 160 8.01 15.13 13.66
C ILE A 160 7.25 14.17 14.56
N LEU A 161 6.03 13.80 14.14
CA LEU A 161 5.24 12.77 14.78
C LEU A 161 5.47 11.46 14.03
N LEU A 162 5.87 10.41 14.73
CA LEU A 162 6.20 9.11 14.16
C LEU A 162 5.28 8.05 14.75
N LEU A 163 4.52 7.37 13.91
CA LEU A 163 3.64 6.26 14.26
C LEU A 163 4.12 4.99 13.55
N ILE A 164 4.41 3.96 14.34
CA ILE A 164 4.71 2.62 13.83
C ILE A 164 3.61 1.68 14.32
N MET A 165 3.04 0.88 13.42
CA MET A 165 2.01 -0.09 13.76
C MET A 165 2.29 -1.42 13.06
N HIS A 166 2.00 -2.54 13.70
CA HIS A 166 2.01 -3.82 13.00
C HIS A 166 0.77 -3.93 12.09
N HIS A 167 0.96 -4.41 10.87
CA HIS A 167 -0.11 -4.48 9.86
C HIS A 167 -1.31 -5.32 10.31
N ILE A 168 -1.13 -6.29 11.25
CA ILE A 168 -2.21 -7.13 11.78
C ILE A 168 -3.31 -6.34 12.52
N ILE A 169 -3.01 -5.10 12.94
CA ILE A 169 -3.96 -4.21 13.62
C ILE A 169 -4.36 -2.98 12.78
N SER A 170 -3.78 -2.79 11.58
CA SER A 170 -3.99 -1.58 10.78
C SER A 170 -3.75 -1.82 9.29
N ASP A 171 -4.31 -0.95 8.47
CA ASP A 171 -4.04 -0.81 7.03
C ASP A 171 -3.96 0.68 6.65
N ALA A 172 -3.73 0.99 5.37
CA ALA A 172 -3.59 2.37 4.91
C ALA A 172 -4.88 3.21 5.11
N TRP A 173 -6.07 2.60 4.96
CA TRP A 173 -7.34 3.28 5.27
C TRP A 173 -7.46 3.59 6.76
N SER A 174 -7.03 2.67 7.61
CA SER A 174 -7.03 2.82 9.07
C SER A 174 -6.16 3.98 9.54
N ILE A 175 -5.02 4.22 8.87
CA ILE A 175 -4.19 5.41 9.14
C ILE A 175 -4.99 6.69 8.82
N GLY A 176 -5.74 6.73 7.74
CA GLY A 176 -6.63 7.86 7.41
C GLY A 176 -7.71 8.09 8.50
N VAL A 177 -8.34 7.01 9.00
CA VAL A 177 -9.30 7.08 10.13
C VAL A 177 -8.62 7.65 11.37
N LEU A 178 -7.44 7.12 11.72
CA LEU A 178 -6.68 7.57 12.89
C LEU A 178 -6.33 9.06 12.79
N LEU A 179 -5.81 9.52 11.65
CA LEU A 179 -5.45 10.93 11.44
C LEU A 179 -6.68 11.85 11.52
N LYS A 180 -7.81 11.44 10.94
CA LYS A 180 -9.07 12.19 11.02
C LYS A 180 -9.58 12.31 12.46
N GLU A 181 -9.60 11.21 13.23
CA GLU A 181 -10.00 11.25 14.63
C GLU A 181 -9.01 12.04 15.48
N LEU A 182 -7.71 11.90 15.21
CA LEU A 182 -6.66 12.67 15.89
C LEU A 182 -6.85 14.18 15.69
N ALA A 183 -7.18 14.61 14.47
CA ALA A 183 -7.45 16.02 14.18
C ALA A 183 -8.62 16.57 15.00
N ILE A 184 -9.73 15.84 15.08
CA ILE A 184 -10.91 16.25 15.83
C ILE A 184 -10.61 16.30 17.34
N LEU A 185 -9.99 15.25 17.89
CA LEU A 185 -9.69 15.15 19.30
C LEU A 185 -8.66 16.18 19.76
N TYR A 186 -7.57 16.32 18.98
CA TYR A 186 -6.53 17.30 19.28
C TYR A 186 -7.06 18.72 19.26
N SER A 187 -7.80 19.09 18.22
CA SER A 187 -8.42 20.43 18.15
C SER A 187 -9.32 20.70 19.35
N SER A 188 -10.12 19.72 19.77
CA SER A 188 -11.00 19.87 20.94
C SER A 188 -10.19 20.02 22.23
N TYR A 189 -9.27 19.12 22.52
CA TYR A 189 -8.49 19.15 23.77
C TYR A 189 -7.55 20.36 23.87
N ALA A 190 -6.93 20.78 22.73
CA ALA A 190 -6.07 21.95 22.69
C ALA A 190 -6.81 23.26 23.01
N ASN A 191 -8.13 23.30 22.72
CA ASN A 191 -9.01 24.43 23.02
C ASN A 191 -9.80 24.25 24.33
N GLY A 192 -9.51 23.23 25.15
CA GLY A 192 -10.22 22.96 26.41
C GLY A 192 -11.67 22.47 26.24
N LEU A 193 -12.03 22.00 25.05
CA LEU A 193 -13.37 21.50 24.74
C LEU A 193 -13.46 19.99 25.00
N VAL A 194 -14.69 19.52 25.22
CA VAL A 194 -14.98 18.09 25.30
C VAL A 194 -15.17 17.56 23.87
N PRO A 195 -14.34 16.61 23.41
CA PRO A 195 -14.45 16.09 22.07
C PRO A 195 -15.68 15.20 21.89
N SER A 196 -16.28 15.25 20.70
CA SER A 196 -17.40 14.38 20.31
C SER A 196 -17.05 13.65 19.02
N LEU A 197 -16.94 12.34 19.08
CA LEU A 197 -16.83 11.45 17.92
C LEU A 197 -18.08 10.57 17.86
N PRO A 198 -18.62 10.27 16.67
CA PRO A 198 -19.74 9.33 16.51
C PRO A 198 -19.42 7.99 17.16
N ALA A 199 -20.37 7.36 17.84
CA ALA A 199 -20.16 6.03 18.43
C ALA A 199 -19.87 5.00 17.32
N LEU A 200 -18.93 4.09 17.57
CA LEU A 200 -18.70 2.95 16.68
C LEU A 200 -19.81 1.90 16.89
N ALA A 201 -20.47 1.53 15.80
CA ALA A 201 -21.56 0.54 15.86
C ALA A 201 -21.05 -0.86 16.20
N VAL A 202 -19.84 -1.19 15.73
CA VAL A 202 -19.16 -2.47 15.90
C VAL A 202 -17.67 -2.26 16.16
N GLN A 203 -16.98 -3.32 16.56
CA GLN A 203 -15.52 -3.34 16.72
C GLN A 203 -14.91 -4.37 15.76
N TYR A 204 -13.59 -4.33 15.60
CA TYR A 204 -12.90 -5.24 14.67
C TYR A 204 -13.11 -6.74 15.02
N GLY A 205 -13.17 -7.09 16.30
CA GLY A 205 -13.48 -8.45 16.72
C GLY A 205 -14.85 -8.93 16.22
N ASP A 206 -15.86 -8.05 16.22
CA ASP A 206 -17.20 -8.35 15.69
C ASP A 206 -17.15 -8.60 14.16
N TYR A 207 -16.34 -7.78 13.44
CA TYR A 207 -16.09 -7.98 12.02
C TYR A 207 -15.45 -9.35 11.75
N ALA A 208 -14.43 -9.74 12.51
CA ALA A 208 -13.75 -11.02 12.32
C ALA A 208 -14.69 -12.23 12.53
N VAL A 209 -15.61 -12.14 13.50
CA VAL A 209 -16.65 -13.15 13.68
C VAL A 209 -17.60 -13.17 12.50
N TRP A 210 -18.07 -11.99 12.05
CA TRP A 210 -18.97 -11.88 10.91
C TRP A 210 -18.32 -12.41 9.62
N GLU A 211 -17.06 -12.03 9.31
CA GLU A 211 -16.33 -12.49 8.14
C GLU A 211 -16.23 -14.01 8.10
N ARG A 212 -15.90 -14.62 9.25
CA ARG A 212 -15.78 -16.09 9.38
C ARG A 212 -17.10 -16.81 9.08
N GLU A 213 -18.24 -16.26 9.54
CA GLU A 213 -19.55 -16.82 9.24
C GLU A 213 -20.00 -16.56 7.80
N TRP A 214 -19.72 -15.36 7.25
CA TRP A 214 -20.01 -14.99 5.87
C TRP A 214 -19.32 -15.89 4.88
N LEU A 215 -18.06 -16.24 5.12
CA LEU A 215 -17.25 -17.11 4.27
C LEU A 215 -17.60 -18.60 4.42
N LYS A 216 -18.55 -18.97 5.27
CA LYS A 216 -19.08 -20.33 5.32
C LYS A 216 -20.21 -20.48 4.32
N GLY A 217 -20.10 -21.48 3.44
CA GLY A 217 -21.21 -21.88 2.55
C GLY A 217 -21.06 -21.45 1.10
N GLY A 218 -22.20 -21.32 0.39
CA GLY A 218 -22.25 -21.21 -1.07
C GLY A 218 -21.60 -19.95 -1.65
N VAL A 219 -21.60 -18.83 -0.93
CA VAL A 219 -21.05 -17.56 -1.40
C VAL A 219 -19.56 -17.69 -1.68
N LEU A 220 -18.78 -18.28 -0.77
CA LEU A 220 -17.35 -18.50 -0.97
C LEU A 220 -17.10 -19.43 -2.17
N ALA A 221 -17.89 -20.47 -2.35
CA ALA A 221 -17.73 -21.43 -3.45
C ALA A 221 -17.95 -20.77 -4.81
N GLU A 222 -18.95 -19.89 -4.94
CA GLU A 222 -19.21 -19.13 -6.16
C GLU A 222 -18.05 -18.20 -6.52
N GLN A 223 -17.61 -17.41 -5.56
CA GLN A 223 -16.50 -16.48 -5.74
C GLN A 223 -15.18 -17.22 -6.07
N VAL A 224 -14.88 -18.31 -5.38
CA VAL A 224 -13.70 -19.15 -5.66
C VAL A 224 -13.79 -19.73 -7.08
N SER A 225 -14.97 -20.16 -7.55
CA SER A 225 -15.15 -20.68 -8.89
C SER A 225 -14.85 -19.64 -9.98
N TYR A 226 -15.19 -18.36 -9.75
CA TYR A 226 -14.78 -17.28 -10.65
C TYR A 226 -13.27 -17.20 -10.76
N TRP A 227 -12.56 -17.13 -9.61
CA TRP A 227 -11.12 -17.00 -9.60
C TRP A 227 -10.40 -18.20 -10.21
N GLN A 228 -10.92 -19.43 -10.00
CA GLN A 228 -10.39 -20.62 -10.63
C GLN A 228 -10.45 -20.56 -12.17
N ARG A 229 -11.55 -20.06 -12.73
CA ARG A 229 -11.68 -19.86 -14.19
C ARG A 229 -10.79 -18.72 -14.69
N GLN A 230 -10.80 -17.57 -14.01
CA GLN A 230 -10.07 -16.37 -14.41
C GLN A 230 -8.55 -16.58 -14.40
N LEU A 231 -8.05 -17.38 -13.44
CA LEU A 231 -6.61 -17.60 -13.25
C LEU A 231 -6.15 -18.98 -13.76
N ALA A 232 -7.02 -19.76 -14.42
CA ALA A 232 -6.61 -21.04 -15.02
C ALA A 232 -5.52 -20.82 -16.06
N GLY A 233 -4.36 -21.48 -15.89
CA GLY A 233 -3.23 -21.36 -16.82
C GLY A 233 -2.54 -19.98 -16.80
N ALA A 234 -2.75 -19.15 -15.78
CA ALA A 234 -2.04 -17.88 -15.65
C ALA A 234 -0.51 -18.13 -15.53
N PRO A 235 0.33 -17.27 -16.16
CA PRO A 235 1.77 -17.42 -16.06
C PRO A 235 2.21 -17.24 -14.59
N PRO A 236 3.10 -18.13 -14.09
CA PRO A 236 3.50 -18.10 -12.68
C PRO A 236 4.44 -16.93 -12.35
N LEU A 237 5.12 -16.40 -13.36
CA LEU A 237 6.13 -15.36 -13.24
C LEU A 237 6.07 -14.42 -14.44
N LEU A 238 6.10 -13.11 -14.16
CA LEU A 238 6.33 -12.08 -15.17
C LEU A 238 7.80 -11.63 -15.12
N SER A 239 8.57 -11.90 -16.19
CA SER A 239 9.98 -11.52 -16.26
C SER A 239 10.16 -10.17 -16.97
N LEU A 240 10.43 -9.11 -16.21
CA LEU A 240 10.62 -7.75 -16.77
C LEU A 240 12.03 -7.50 -17.33
N ARG A 241 12.98 -8.38 -17.04
CA ARG A 241 14.35 -8.36 -17.60
C ARG A 241 14.69 -9.77 -18.10
N PRO A 242 14.19 -10.16 -19.28
CA PRO A 242 14.50 -11.48 -19.85
C PRO A 242 16.00 -11.70 -19.93
N GLY A 243 16.47 -12.87 -19.49
CA GLY A 243 17.90 -13.22 -19.46
C GLY A 243 18.65 -12.83 -18.18
N GLN A 244 18.06 -12.05 -17.27
CA GLN A 244 18.64 -11.81 -15.96
C GLN A 244 18.29 -12.96 -15.02
N LEU A 245 19.30 -13.53 -14.35
CA LEU A 245 19.08 -14.57 -13.35
C LEU A 245 18.46 -13.97 -12.09
N ARG A 246 17.37 -14.56 -11.61
CA ARG A 246 16.78 -14.23 -10.32
C ARG A 246 17.52 -14.96 -9.20
N PRO A 247 17.65 -14.36 -7.99
CA PRO A 247 18.13 -15.06 -6.81
C PRO A 247 17.24 -16.28 -6.49
N ALA A 248 17.82 -17.36 -5.99
CA ALA A 248 17.07 -18.56 -5.60
C ALA A 248 16.07 -18.29 -4.46
N VAL A 249 16.35 -17.29 -3.62
CA VAL A 249 15.48 -16.79 -2.56
C VAL A 249 15.28 -15.30 -2.81
N GLN A 250 14.02 -14.83 -2.71
CA GLN A 250 13.68 -13.43 -2.89
C GLN A 250 14.41 -12.59 -1.83
N SER A 251 15.12 -11.55 -2.29
CA SER A 251 15.60 -10.48 -1.43
C SER A 251 14.43 -9.51 -1.20
N TYR A 252 14.27 -9.05 0.03
CA TYR A 252 13.31 -7.99 0.36
C TYR A 252 13.97 -6.61 0.45
N GLN A 253 15.19 -6.47 -0.05
CA GLN A 253 15.85 -5.17 -0.15
C GLN A 253 15.17 -4.32 -1.22
N GLY A 254 14.81 -3.10 -0.85
CA GLY A 254 14.06 -2.21 -1.70
C GLY A 254 14.57 -0.79 -1.72
N ALA A 255 14.14 -0.05 -2.73
CA ALA A 255 14.30 1.39 -2.84
C ALA A 255 13.04 2.00 -3.43
N HIS A 256 12.92 3.31 -3.31
CA HIS A 256 11.77 4.07 -3.80
C HIS A 256 12.21 5.10 -4.83
N GLN A 257 11.33 5.36 -5.81
CA GLN A 257 11.53 6.42 -6.78
C GLN A 257 10.21 7.16 -7.07
N LYS A 258 10.25 8.49 -6.99
CA LYS A 258 9.08 9.34 -7.27
C LYS A 258 9.03 9.72 -8.74
N PHE A 259 7.81 9.89 -9.25
CA PHE A 259 7.56 10.45 -10.57
C PHE A 259 6.24 11.23 -10.58
N VAL A 260 6.08 12.10 -11.58
CA VAL A 260 4.87 12.93 -11.70
C VAL A 260 4.35 12.83 -13.12
N ILE A 261 3.09 12.51 -13.29
CA ILE A 261 2.36 12.68 -14.54
C ILE A 261 1.77 14.09 -14.51
N GLU A 262 2.22 14.92 -15.43
CA GLU A 262 1.84 16.33 -15.51
C GLU A 262 0.32 16.53 -15.53
N ALA A 263 -0.13 17.67 -14.99
CA ALA A 263 -1.56 17.99 -14.84
C ALA A 263 -2.34 17.88 -16.16
N GLY A 264 -1.75 18.32 -17.28
CA GLY A 264 -2.39 18.23 -18.60
C GLY A 264 -2.67 16.79 -19.04
N VAL A 265 -1.69 15.88 -18.86
CA VAL A 265 -1.86 14.46 -19.17
C VAL A 265 -2.82 13.81 -18.18
N ALA A 266 -2.73 14.13 -16.89
CA ALA A 266 -3.61 13.60 -15.86
C ALA A 266 -5.09 13.95 -16.12
N GLU A 267 -5.39 15.19 -16.50
CA GLU A 267 -6.76 15.62 -16.86
C GLU A 267 -7.21 14.96 -18.17
N GLY A 268 -6.31 14.82 -19.16
CA GLY A 268 -6.56 14.07 -20.38
C GLY A 268 -6.95 12.62 -20.10
N LEU A 269 -6.24 11.92 -19.21
CA LEU A 269 -6.53 10.55 -18.77
C LEU A 269 -7.90 10.48 -18.06
N LYS A 270 -8.22 11.41 -17.17
CA LYS A 270 -9.53 11.48 -16.51
C LYS A 270 -10.65 11.71 -17.51
N SER A 271 -10.44 12.57 -18.51
CA SER A 271 -11.42 12.83 -19.57
C SER A 271 -11.64 11.59 -20.42
N LEU A 272 -10.55 10.96 -20.88
CA LEU A 272 -10.59 9.71 -21.65
C LEU A 272 -11.30 8.61 -20.86
N SER A 273 -11.00 8.45 -19.60
CA SER A 273 -11.67 7.46 -18.73
C SER A 273 -13.17 7.66 -18.69
N ARG A 274 -13.64 8.91 -18.54
CA ARG A 274 -15.08 9.23 -18.56
C ARG A 274 -15.73 8.93 -19.92
N GLN A 275 -15.04 9.25 -21.01
CA GLN A 275 -15.55 9.02 -22.38
C GLN A 275 -15.71 7.52 -22.68
N GLU A 276 -14.76 6.69 -22.20
CA GLU A 276 -14.77 5.25 -22.41
C GLU A 276 -15.57 4.47 -21.34
N GLY A 277 -16.19 5.15 -20.37
CA GLY A 277 -16.96 4.51 -19.30
C GLY A 277 -16.11 3.64 -18.38
N VAL A 278 -14.85 4.01 -18.18
CA VAL A 278 -13.89 3.32 -17.29
C VAL A 278 -13.46 4.23 -16.16
N THR A 279 -12.88 3.67 -15.11
CA THR A 279 -12.27 4.47 -14.03
C THR A 279 -10.85 4.90 -14.41
N LEU A 280 -10.34 5.95 -13.77
CA LEU A 280 -8.94 6.35 -13.93
C LEU A 280 -7.98 5.18 -13.58
N PHE A 281 -8.31 4.38 -12.56
CA PHE A 281 -7.54 3.18 -12.21
C PHE A 281 -7.44 2.20 -13.39
N MET A 282 -8.55 1.92 -14.07
CA MET A 282 -8.58 1.01 -15.23
C MET A 282 -7.73 1.56 -16.39
N THR A 283 -7.74 2.87 -16.61
CA THR A 283 -6.91 3.52 -17.64
C THR A 283 -5.42 3.43 -17.29
N LEU A 284 -5.06 3.70 -16.04
CA LEU A 284 -3.68 3.56 -15.56
C LEU A 284 -3.22 2.10 -15.59
N LEU A 285 -4.10 1.16 -15.23
CA LEU A 285 -3.81 -0.28 -15.29
C LEU A 285 -3.55 -0.74 -16.74
N ALA A 286 -4.36 -0.32 -17.70
CA ALA A 286 -4.14 -0.62 -19.11
C ALA A 286 -2.78 -0.11 -19.60
N GLY A 287 -2.40 1.12 -19.20
CA GLY A 287 -1.08 1.68 -19.48
C GLY A 287 0.05 0.88 -18.83
N PHE A 288 -0.12 0.51 -17.58
CA PHE A 288 0.88 -0.27 -16.86
C PHE A 288 1.04 -1.68 -17.47
N GLN A 289 -0.05 -2.37 -17.78
CA GLN A 289 0.00 -3.67 -18.44
C GLN A 289 0.63 -3.59 -19.85
N THR A 290 0.39 -2.51 -20.59
CA THR A 290 1.07 -2.25 -21.89
C THR A 290 2.58 -2.06 -21.70
N LEU A 291 2.99 -1.34 -20.67
CA LEU A 291 4.40 -1.17 -20.30
C LEU A 291 5.05 -2.50 -19.93
N LEU A 292 4.38 -3.30 -19.11
CA LEU A 292 4.84 -4.63 -18.70
C LEU A 292 4.98 -5.57 -19.91
N HIS A 293 4.02 -5.54 -20.83
CA HIS A 293 4.11 -6.24 -22.12
C HIS A 293 5.35 -5.83 -22.92
N PHE A 294 5.67 -4.54 -22.97
CA PHE A 294 6.88 -4.04 -23.66
C PHE A 294 8.16 -4.63 -23.07
N TYR A 295 8.27 -4.66 -21.73
CA TYR A 295 9.47 -5.14 -21.05
C TYR A 295 9.60 -6.66 -21.00
N SER A 296 8.50 -7.38 -20.88
CA SER A 296 8.50 -8.84 -20.75
C SER A 296 8.39 -9.59 -22.07
N GLY A 297 7.78 -8.98 -23.09
CA GLY A 297 7.37 -9.66 -24.34
C GLY A 297 6.12 -10.53 -24.18
N GLU A 298 5.61 -10.70 -22.95
CA GLU A 298 4.42 -11.53 -22.67
C GLU A 298 3.14 -10.77 -23.02
N THR A 299 2.13 -11.48 -23.55
CA THR A 299 0.82 -10.90 -23.86
C THR A 299 -0.22 -11.16 -22.75
N ASP A 300 0.02 -12.14 -21.90
CA ASP A 300 -0.83 -12.51 -20.78
C ASP A 300 -0.28 -11.89 -19.49
N ILE A 301 -0.80 -10.73 -19.12
CA ILE A 301 -0.23 -9.88 -18.08
C ILE A 301 -1.05 -9.95 -16.80
N VAL A 302 -0.39 -10.33 -15.70
CA VAL A 302 -0.98 -10.42 -14.37
C VAL A 302 -0.43 -9.31 -13.48
N VAL A 303 -1.33 -8.49 -12.91
CA VAL A 303 -1.00 -7.38 -12.01
C VAL A 303 -1.82 -7.50 -10.72
N GLY A 304 -1.19 -7.33 -9.57
CA GLY A 304 -1.89 -7.22 -8.30
C GLY A 304 -2.43 -5.82 -8.05
N THR A 305 -3.49 -5.72 -7.26
CA THR A 305 -3.95 -4.45 -6.69
C THR A 305 -4.53 -4.65 -5.30
N ASP A 306 -4.60 -3.58 -4.51
CA ASP A 306 -5.25 -3.61 -3.20
C ASP A 306 -6.66 -3.04 -3.29
N VAL A 307 -7.57 -3.64 -2.50
CA VAL A 307 -8.89 -3.08 -2.23
C VAL A 307 -9.06 -2.88 -0.73
N ALA A 308 -9.72 -1.79 -0.34
CA ALA A 308 -9.92 -1.46 1.07
C ALA A 308 -10.82 -2.48 1.79
N ASN A 309 -11.61 -3.25 1.05
CA ASN A 309 -12.53 -4.28 1.53
C ASN A 309 -13.49 -3.80 2.64
N ARG A 310 -13.93 -2.54 2.52
CA ARG A 310 -14.86 -1.89 3.44
C ARG A 310 -16.18 -1.60 2.74
N SER A 311 -16.82 -2.67 2.25
CA SER A 311 -18.08 -2.60 1.51
C SER A 311 -19.31 -2.24 2.36
N ARG A 312 -19.12 -2.07 3.68
CA ARG A 312 -20.19 -1.75 4.64
C ARG A 312 -19.85 -0.48 5.40
N ALA A 313 -20.83 0.41 5.53
CA ALA A 313 -20.66 1.69 6.23
C ALA A 313 -20.21 1.54 7.68
N GLU A 314 -20.65 0.47 8.36
CA GLU A 314 -20.32 0.19 9.76
C GLU A 314 -18.83 -0.05 10.01
N VAL A 315 -18.08 -0.50 8.98
CA VAL A 315 -16.63 -0.77 9.10
C VAL A 315 -15.75 0.35 8.52
N GLU A 316 -16.33 1.34 7.83
CA GLU A 316 -15.56 2.46 7.24
C GLU A 316 -14.81 3.27 8.30
N GLY A 317 -15.43 3.49 9.47
CA GLY A 317 -14.84 4.22 10.60
C GLY A 317 -13.99 3.36 11.55
N LEU A 318 -13.75 2.09 11.26
CA LEU A 318 -12.93 1.23 12.12
C LEU A 318 -11.45 1.31 11.76
N ILE A 319 -10.60 1.16 12.77
CA ILE A 319 -9.19 0.79 12.59
C ILE A 319 -9.11 -0.73 12.59
N GLY A 320 -8.28 -1.32 11.70
CA GLY A 320 -8.07 -2.76 11.59
C GLY A 320 -7.41 -3.17 10.28
N PHE A 321 -7.17 -4.45 10.08
CA PHE A 321 -6.60 -5.02 8.87
C PHE A 321 -7.72 -5.56 7.97
N PHE A 322 -8.23 -4.73 7.08
CA PHE A 322 -9.32 -5.08 6.15
C PHE A 322 -8.85 -5.32 4.73
N VAL A 323 -7.70 -4.74 4.36
CA VAL A 323 -7.20 -4.76 2.98
C VAL A 323 -7.14 -6.17 2.41
N ASN A 324 -7.65 -6.33 1.18
CA ASN A 324 -7.49 -7.55 0.41
C ASN A 324 -6.75 -7.27 -0.90
N GLN A 325 -6.18 -8.31 -1.50
CA GLN A 325 -5.44 -8.22 -2.76
C GLN A 325 -6.23 -8.92 -3.87
N LEU A 326 -6.33 -8.25 -5.02
CA LEU A 326 -6.96 -8.78 -6.21
C LEU A 326 -5.91 -9.05 -7.29
N VAL A 327 -6.19 -10.05 -8.13
CA VAL A 327 -5.34 -10.48 -9.25
C VAL A 327 -6.01 -10.08 -10.56
N LEU A 328 -5.41 -9.14 -11.29
CA LEU A 328 -5.95 -8.58 -12.52
C LEU A 328 -5.17 -9.14 -13.71
N ARG A 329 -5.68 -10.20 -14.34
CA ARG A 329 -5.11 -10.85 -15.52
C ARG A 329 -5.81 -10.35 -16.79
N THR A 330 -5.05 -9.78 -17.70
CA THR A 330 -5.55 -9.25 -18.97
C THR A 330 -4.75 -9.83 -20.14
N ASP A 331 -5.44 -10.29 -21.17
CA ASP A 331 -4.87 -10.72 -22.44
C ASP A 331 -4.68 -9.50 -23.37
N LEU A 332 -3.42 -9.21 -23.74
CA LEU A 332 -3.03 -8.15 -24.65
C LEU A 332 -2.77 -8.65 -26.08
N SER A 333 -3.01 -9.93 -26.37
CA SER A 333 -2.78 -10.52 -27.68
C SER A 333 -3.63 -9.89 -28.77
N GLY A 334 -3.20 -10.04 -30.03
CA GLY A 334 -3.90 -9.56 -31.22
C GLY A 334 -3.65 -8.08 -31.54
N ALA A 335 -2.67 -7.43 -30.89
CA ALA A 335 -2.34 -6.01 -31.09
C ALA A 335 -3.59 -5.10 -31.09
N PRO A 336 -4.41 -5.11 -30.02
CA PRO A 336 -5.67 -4.38 -29.96
C PRO A 336 -5.43 -2.87 -30.09
N ARG A 337 -6.49 -2.13 -30.42
CA ARG A 337 -6.53 -0.68 -30.22
C ARG A 337 -6.62 -0.38 -28.73
N TRP A 338 -6.18 0.81 -28.34
CA TRP A 338 -6.23 1.22 -26.94
C TRP A 338 -7.64 1.10 -26.31
N ARG A 339 -8.68 1.51 -27.05
CA ARG A 339 -10.08 1.37 -26.60
C ARG A 339 -10.51 -0.08 -26.40
N GLU A 340 -10.07 -0.98 -27.25
CA GLU A 340 -10.33 -2.42 -27.12
C GLU A 340 -9.66 -2.98 -25.86
N LEU A 341 -8.43 -2.56 -25.60
CA LEU A 341 -7.71 -2.92 -24.37
C LEU A 341 -8.41 -2.36 -23.12
N LEU A 342 -8.87 -1.11 -23.14
CA LEU A 342 -9.68 -0.54 -22.05
C LEU A 342 -10.94 -1.37 -21.77
N GLY A 343 -11.61 -1.86 -22.80
CA GLY A 343 -12.76 -2.77 -22.67
C GLY A 343 -12.37 -4.06 -21.95
N ARG A 344 -11.28 -4.72 -22.35
CA ARG A 344 -10.76 -5.93 -21.68
C ARG A 344 -10.43 -5.68 -20.22
N VAL A 345 -9.69 -4.59 -19.92
CA VAL A 345 -9.32 -4.22 -18.56
C VAL A 345 -10.55 -3.91 -17.70
N ARG A 346 -11.56 -3.27 -18.27
CA ARG A 346 -12.84 -2.99 -17.58
C ARG A 346 -13.54 -4.27 -17.16
N GLU A 347 -13.66 -5.24 -18.06
CA GLU A 347 -14.28 -6.53 -17.76
C GLU A 347 -13.54 -7.27 -16.66
N VAL A 348 -12.21 -7.34 -16.76
CA VAL A 348 -11.34 -7.95 -15.73
C VAL A 348 -11.51 -7.27 -14.38
N ALA A 349 -11.47 -5.94 -14.33
CA ALA A 349 -11.57 -5.19 -13.09
C ALA A 349 -12.97 -5.33 -12.44
N LEU A 350 -14.03 -5.21 -13.22
CA LEU A 350 -15.40 -5.38 -12.71
C LEU A 350 -15.65 -6.81 -12.22
N GLY A 351 -15.15 -7.81 -12.94
CA GLY A 351 -15.21 -9.21 -12.51
C GLY A 351 -14.47 -9.42 -11.19
N ALA A 352 -13.27 -8.86 -11.04
CA ALA A 352 -12.49 -8.94 -9.82
C ALA A 352 -13.19 -8.25 -8.64
N TYR A 353 -13.76 -7.06 -8.85
CA TYR A 353 -14.51 -6.32 -7.80
C TYR A 353 -15.78 -7.06 -7.39
N GLY A 354 -16.48 -7.72 -8.33
CA GLY A 354 -17.63 -8.56 -8.00
C GLY A 354 -17.29 -9.79 -7.15
N HIS A 355 -16.00 -10.17 -7.09
CA HIS A 355 -15.51 -11.35 -6.39
C HIS A 355 -14.38 -11.03 -5.39
N GLN A 356 -14.39 -9.81 -4.84
CA GLN A 356 -13.33 -9.32 -3.95
C GLN A 356 -13.36 -9.88 -2.52
N ASP A 357 -14.43 -10.59 -2.14
CA ASP A 357 -14.62 -11.10 -0.77
C ASP A 357 -13.74 -12.33 -0.47
N VAL A 358 -13.20 -13.01 -1.51
CA VAL A 358 -12.25 -14.12 -1.29
C VAL A 358 -10.93 -13.56 -0.78
N PRO A 359 -10.51 -13.92 0.43
CA PRO A 359 -9.18 -13.54 0.91
C PRO A 359 -8.10 -14.09 -0.03
N PHE A 360 -7.07 -13.28 -0.29
CA PHE A 360 -5.98 -13.65 -1.20
C PHE A 360 -5.32 -15.00 -0.83
N ASP A 361 -5.16 -15.25 0.47
CA ASP A 361 -4.57 -16.51 0.93
C ASP A 361 -5.44 -17.72 0.64
N LYS A 362 -6.76 -17.54 0.75
CA LYS A 362 -7.71 -18.59 0.36
C LYS A 362 -7.63 -18.86 -1.13
N LEU A 363 -7.40 -17.83 -1.91
CA LEU A 363 -7.18 -17.96 -3.36
C LEU A 363 -5.88 -18.76 -3.64
N VAL A 364 -4.78 -18.44 -2.97
CA VAL A 364 -3.51 -19.18 -3.07
C VAL A 364 -3.68 -20.65 -2.62
N GLU A 365 -4.41 -20.89 -1.53
CA GLU A 365 -4.70 -22.25 -1.04
C GLU A 365 -5.46 -23.09 -2.07
N VAL A 366 -6.46 -22.50 -2.73
CA VAL A 366 -7.32 -23.21 -3.69
C VAL A 366 -6.65 -23.41 -5.05
N LEU A 367 -5.95 -22.39 -5.54
CA LEU A 367 -5.27 -22.44 -6.85
C LEU A 367 -3.97 -23.24 -6.80
N LYS A 368 -3.37 -23.39 -5.62
CA LYS A 368 -2.11 -24.13 -5.38
C LYS A 368 -1.03 -23.78 -6.41
N PRO A 369 -0.69 -22.49 -6.59
CA PRO A 369 0.36 -22.10 -7.52
C PRO A 369 1.67 -22.80 -7.17
N VAL A 370 2.54 -22.96 -8.16
CA VAL A 370 3.88 -23.52 -7.94
C VAL A 370 4.59 -22.68 -6.87
N ARG A 371 4.98 -23.32 -5.77
CA ARG A 371 5.72 -22.64 -4.69
C ARG A 371 7.16 -22.42 -5.13
N ASN A 372 7.59 -21.18 -5.08
CA ASN A 372 8.95 -20.80 -5.38
C ASN A 372 9.39 -19.74 -4.36
N LEU A 373 10.61 -19.88 -3.83
CA LEU A 373 11.16 -18.92 -2.87
C LEU A 373 11.72 -17.66 -3.54
N SER A 374 11.83 -17.68 -4.86
CA SER A 374 12.39 -16.58 -5.65
C SER A 374 11.39 -15.49 -6.00
N TYR A 375 10.07 -15.73 -5.87
CA TYR A 375 9.02 -14.77 -6.21
C TYR A 375 7.70 -15.02 -5.49
N ALA A 376 6.89 -13.96 -5.36
CA ALA A 376 5.56 -14.03 -4.77
C ALA A 376 4.57 -14.82 -5.66
N PRO A 377 3.65 -15.62 -5.09
CA PRO A 377 2.66 -16.37 -5.85
C PRO A 377 1.65 -15.44 -6.55
N LEU A 378 1.16 -15.87 -7.70
CA LEU A 378 0.12 -15.27 -8.54
C LEU A 378 0.54 -13.96 -9.24
N PHE A 379 1.20 -13.03 -8.57
CA PHE A 379 1.73 -11.80 -9.19
C PHE A 379 2.97 -11.28 -8.47
N GLN A 380 3.85 -10.59 -9.20
CA GLN A 380 5.08 -10.00 -8.67
C GLN A 380 5.09 -8.48 -8.80
N VAL A 381 4.16 -7.95 -9.57
CA VAL A 381 4.02 -6.51 -9.81
C VAL A 381 2.65 -6.02 -9.37
N LYS A 382 2.58 -4.78 -8.88
CA LYS A 382 1.38 -4.24 -8.27
C LYS A 382 1.14 -2.80 -8.69
N LEU A 383 -0.11 -2.44 -8.94
CA LEU A 383 -0.54 -1.06 -9.16
C LEU A 383 -1.61 -0.69 -8.15
N VAL A 384 -1.41 0.39 -7.44
CA VAL A 384 -2.37 0.92 -6.46
C VAL A 384 -2.66 2.37 -6.78
N LEU A 385 -3.93 2.73 -6.94
CA LEU A 385 -4.36 4.12 -7.02
C LEU A 385 -5.04 4.49 -5.69
N ARG A 386 -4.42 5.41 -4.96
CA ARG A 386 -5.01 5.95 -3.73
C ARG A 386 -5.93 7.12 -4.09
N ASN A 387 -7.10 7.12 -3.51
CA ASN A 387 -7.94 8.32 -3.55
C ASN A 387 -7.21 9.44 -2.80
N ARG A 388 -7.41 10.66 -3.25
CA ARG A 388 -6.88 11.85 -2.58
C ARG A 388 -7.29 11.80 -1.11
N GLU A 389 -6.30 11.70 -0.22
CA GLU A 389 -6.53 11.97 1.19
C GLU A 389 -7.03 13.41 1.30
N SER A 390 -7.94 13.65 2.24
CA SER A 390 -8.54 14.98 2.44
C SER A 390 -7.47 16.07 2.44
N GLU A 391 -7.77 17.18 1.78
CA GLU A 391 -6.87 18.35 1.67
C GLU A 391 -6.61 19.05 3.02
N GLU A 392 -7.19 18.56 4.10
CA GLU A 392 -6.99 19.10 5.44
C GLU A 392 -5.60 18.73 5.95
N ARG A 393 -4.60 19.48 5.49
CA ARG A 393 -3.25 19.48 6.06
C ARG A 393 -3.19 20.30 7.36
N ARG A 394 -4.29 20.31 8.12
CA ARG A 394 -4.41 21.04 9.38
C ARG A 394 -4.86 20.14 10.50
N LEU A 395 -4.13 20.15 11.58
CA LEU A 395 -4.46 19.51 12.83
C LEU A 395 -4.79 20.62 13.84
N GLY A 396 -6.03 21.11 13.81
CA GLY A 396 -6.40 22.35 14.51
C GLY A 396 -5.67 23.57 13.94
N ASN A 397 -4.84 24.21 14.76
CA ASN A 397 -3.98 25.34 14.37
C ASN A 397 -2.60 24.92 13.81
N LEU A 398 -2.31 23.62 13.74
CA LEU A 398 -1.06 23.08 13.24
C LEU A 398 -1.16 22.78 11.74
N GLU A 399 -0.10 23.10 11.00
CA GLU A 399 0.09 22.60 9.64
C GLU A 399 0.88 21.31 9.69
N TRP A 400 0.52 20.34 8.86
CA TRP A 400 1.26 19.08 8.81
C TRP A 400 1.49 18.61 7.36
N GLU A 401 2.58 17.93 7.18
CA GLU A 401 2.93 17.26 5.92
C GLU A 401 3.52 15.88 6.19
N MET A 402 3.22 14.92 5.31
CA MET A 402 3.80 13.57 5.44
C MET A 402 5.30 13.61 5.17
N VAL A 403 6.05 12.91 6.02
CA VAL A 403 7.48 12.66 5.87
C VAL A 403 7.67 11.21 5.44
N GLU A 404 8.43 11.01 4.39
CA GLU A 404 8.74 9.67 3.91
C GLU A 404 9.88 9.07 4.72
N VAL A 405 9.67 7.86 5.23
CA VAL A 405 10.68 7.10 5.96
C VAL A 405 11.06 5.90 5.10
N GLU A 406 12.25 5.93 4.53
CA GLU A 406 12.77 4.85 3.70
C GLU A 406 13.25 3.68 4.57
N THR A 407 12.44 2.65 4.67
CA THR A 407 12.79 1.42 5.42
C THR A 407 13.80 0.54 4.69
N GLY A 408 13.99 0.76 3.39
CA GLY A 408 14.89 -0.02 2.53
C GLY A 408 14.35 -1.42 2.22
N THR A 409 13.02 -1.60 2.24
CA THR A 409 12.37 -2.89 1.98
C THR A 409 11.44 -2.81 0.77
N ALA A 410 11.29 -3.93 0.03
CA ALA A 410 10.32 -4.10 -1.03
C ALA A 410 9.62 -5.45 -0.90
N GLN A 411 8.29 -5.41 -0.89
CA GLN A 411 7.46 -6.62 -0.71
C GLN A 411 7.31 -7.43 -2.00
N PHE A 412 7.26 -6.74 -3.12
CA PHE A 412 7.12 -7.29 -4.45
C PHE A 412 8.31 -6.89 -5.32
N ASP A 413 8.37 -7.42 -6.53
CA ASP A 413 9.39 -7.00 -7.49
C ASP A 413 9.25 -5.49 -7.79
N LEU A 414 7.98 -5.04 -7.97
CA LEU A 414 7.65 -3.66 -8.29
C LEU A 414 6.26 -3.31 -7.78
N VAL A 415 6.12 -2.21 -7.04
CA VAL A 415 4.84 -1.65 -6.61
C VAL A 415 4.74 -0.21 -7.07
N VAL A 416 3.77 0.09 -7.92
CA VAL A 416 3.46 1.45 -8.36
C VAL A 416 2.30 1.99 -7.54
N ASN A 417 2.58 2.92 -6.65
CA ASN A 417 1.56 3.67 -5.90
C ASN A 417 1.31 5.00 -6.58
N MET A 418 0.07 5.31 -6.87
CA MET A 418 -0.33 6.58 -7.51
C MET A 418 -1.37 7.32 -6.68
N MET A 419 -1.32 8.63 -6.73
CA MET A 419 -2.27 9.51 -6.04
C MET A 419 -2.60 10.71 -6.93
N SER A 420 -3.88 11.09 -6.98
CA SER A 420 -4.32 12.31 -7.66
C SER A 420 -4.08 13.53 -6.77
N THR A 421 -3.40 14.55 -7.31
CA THR A 421 -3.12 15.82 -6.62
C THR A 421 -3.51 17.00 -7.51
N ALA A 422 -3.40 18.22 -6.99
CA ALA A 422 -3.61 19.44 -7.79
C ALA A 422 -2.54 19.61 -8.91
N ALA A 423 -1.33 19.08 -8.68
CA ALA A 423 -0.22 19.13 -9.66
C ALA A 423 -0.30 18.03 -10.73
N GLY A 424 -1.31 17.15 -10.68
CA GLY A 424 -1.43 16.01 -11.59
C GLY A 424 -1.53 14.68 -10.83
N LEU A 425 -0.92 13.63 -11.38
CA LEU A 425 -0.81 12.34 -10.68
C LEU A 425 0.61 12.18 -10.17
N VAL A 426 0.76 12.10 -8.85
CA VAL A 426 2.05 11.78 -8.22
C VAL A 426 2.13 10.27 -8.04
N GLY A 427 3.24 9.70 -8.48
CA GLY A 427 3.53 8.28 -8.34
C GLY A 427 4.78 8.05 -7.50
N MET A 428 4.78 6.93 -6.78
CA MET A 428 5.95 6.38 -6.10
C MET A 428 6.08 4.91 -6.46
N VAL A 429 7.25 4.52 -6.92
CA VAL A 429 7.58 3.13 -7.21
C VAL A 429 8.47 2.60 -6.10
N GLU A 430 8.02 1.53 -5.45
CA GLU A 430 8.84 0.65 -4.63
C GLU A 430 9.35 -0.48 -5.52
N TYR A 431 10.63 -0.79 -5.47
CA TYR A 431 11.22 -1.85 -6.27
C TYR A 431 12.30 -2.64 -5.54
N ASN A 432 12.41 -3.92 -5.90
CA ASN A 432 13.42 -4.81 -5.35
C ASN A 432 14.78 -4.52 -5.99
N THR A 433 15.75 -4.06 -5.17
CA THR A 433 17.09 -3.68 -5.63
C THR A 433 17.96 -4.87 -6.04
N GLY A 434 17.60 -6.09 -5.65
CA GLY A 434 18.23 -7.31 -6.16
C GLY A 434 17.82 -7.67 -7.59
N LEU A 435 16.76 -7.02 -8.13
CA LEU A 435 16.26 -7.24 -9.50
C LEU A 435 16.43 -6.03 -10.39
N PHE A 436 16.30 -4.82 -9.86
CA PHE A 436 16.29 -3.59 -10.61
C PHE A 436 17.26 -2.57 -10.03
N ASP A 437 17.98 -1.89 -10.88
CA ASP A 437 18.77 -0.70 -10.54
C ASP A 437 17.94 0.58 -10.75
N ALA A 438 18.32 1.66 -10.08
CA ALA A 438 17.61 2.93 -10.12
C ALA A 438 17.51 3.52 -11.55
N GLY A 439 18.54 3.33 -12.39
CA GLY A 439 18.55 3.80 -13.77
C GLY A 439 17.50 3.08 -14.62
N TRP A 440 17.40 1.76 -14.46
CA TRP A 440 16.37 0.97 -15.15
C TRP A 440 14.95 1.41 -14.73
N VAL A 441 14.72 1.61 -13.42
CA VAL A 441 13.42 2.08 -12.93
C VAL A 441 13.11 3.46 -13.49
N GLN A 442 14.08 4.38 -13.53
CA GLN A 442 13.88 5.71 -14.09
C GLN A 442 13.49 5.66 -15.57
N ARG A 443 14.15 4.80 -16.38
CA ARG A 443 13.76 4.59 -17.80
C ARG A 443 12.33 4.06 -17.91
N MET A 444 12.00 3.03 -17.14
CA MET A 444 10.68 2.44 -17.13
C MET A 444 9.59 3.49 -16.81
N LEU A 445 9.84 4.37 -15.85
CA LEU A 445 8.92 5.45 -15.50
C LEU A 445 8.79 6.50 -16.62
N GLY A 446 9.89 6.85 -17.28
CA GLY A 446 9.86 7.72 -18.46
C GLY A 446 9.03 7.10 -19.60
N HIS A 447 9.16 5.80 -19.83
CA HIS A 447 8.33 5.06 -20.81
C HIS A 447 6.86 5.05 -20.41
N TYR A 448 6.55 4.90 -19.12
CA TYR A 448 5.16 4.95 -18.63
C TYR A 448 4.53 6.33 -18.86
N GLN A 449 5.25 7.41 -18.56
CA GLN A 449 4.80 8.79 -18.80
C GLN A 449 4.57 9.05 -20.30
N LEU A 450 5.52 8.64 -21.15
CA LEU A 450 5.42 8.76 -22.60
C LEU A 450 4.20 8.01 -23.15
N LEU A 451 3.98 6.77 -22.71
CA LEU A 451 2.86 5.95 -23.10
C LEU A 451 1.53 6.63 -22.73
N LEU A 452 1.40 7.10 -21.49
CA LEU A 452 0.19 7.78 -21.01
C LEU A 452 -0.07 9.09 -21.77
N GLY A 453 0.95 9.83 -22.12
CA GLY A 453 0.83 11.02 -23.00
C GLY A 453 0.36 10.65 -24.41
N ALA A 454 0.90 9.56 -24.98
CA ALA A 454 0.54 9.12 -26.31
C ALA A 454 -0.95 8.67 -26.42
N VAL A 455 -1.46 7.96 -25.43
CA VAL A 455 -2.87 7.51 -25.44
C VAL A 455 -3.86 8.66 -25.21
N VAL A 456 -3.46 9.70 -24.50
CA VAL A 456 -4.27 10.94 -24.38
C VAL A 456 -4.32 11.68 -25.72
N ALA A 457 -3.18 11.78 -26.43
CA ALA A 457 -3.11 12.43 -27.71
C ALA A 457 -3.80 11.65 -28.84
N GLN A 458 -3.77 10.31 -28.78
CA GLN A 458 -4.31 9.44 -29.82
C GLN A 458 -5.05 8.25 -29.19
N PRO A 459 -6.33 8.40 -28.78
CA PRO A 459 -7.10 7.31 -28.12
C PRO A 459 -7.35 6.08 -29.01
N GLU A 460 -7.20 6.21 -30.35
CA GLU A 460 -7.31 5.11 -31.31
C GLU A 460 -6.00 4.38 -31.60
N ILE A 461 -4.93 4.75 -30.92
CA ILE A 461 -3.60 4.17 -31.16
C ILE A 461 -3.61 2.65 -30.94
N ARG A 462 -2.91 1.91 -31.82
CA ARG A 462 -2.73 0.47 -31.68
C ARG A 462 -1.62 0.15 -30.70
N LEU A 463 -1.75 -0.97 -30.01
CA LEU A 463 -0.73 -1.45 -29.06
C LEU A 463 0.63 -1.63 -29.73
N SER A 464 0.66 -2.14 -30.98
CA SER A 464 1.91 -2.26 -31.76
C SER A 464 2.60 -0.92 -31.97
N ARG A 465 1.84 0.17 -32.20
CA ARG A 465 2.42 1.50 -32.39
C ARG A 465 2.97 2.09 -31.08
N LEU A 466 2.32 1.77 -29.94
CA LEU A 466 2.86 2.11 -28.62
C LEU A 466 4.17 1.37 -28.36
N GLN A 467 4.28 0.09 -28.75
CA GLN A 467 5.51 -0.70 -28.64
C GLN A 467 6.65 -0.09 -29.46
N GLU A 468 6.39 0.33 -30.71
CA GLU A 468 7.37 1.01 -31.57
C GLU A 468 7.83 2.34 -30.97
N LEU A 469 6.90 3.12 -30.40
CA LEU A 469 7.19 4.39 -29.75
C LEU A 469 8.13 4.18 -28.55
N LEU A 470 7.83 3.21 -27.70
CA LEU A 470 8.65 2.86 -26.54
C LEU A 470 10.03 2.34 -26.97
N ALA A 471 10.10 1.46 -27.98
CA ALA A 471 11.37 0.95 -28.50
C ALA A 471 12.25 2.07 -29.10
N THR A 472 11.63 3.07 -29.72
CA THR A 472 12.36 4.23 -30.25
C THR A 472 12.93 5.08 -29.11
N ALA A 473 12.13 5.34 -28.07
CA ALA A 473 12.55 6.09 -26.90
C ALA A 473 13.69 5.37 -26.14
N ASP A 474 13.58 4.04 -25.98
CA ASP A 474 14.60 3.23 -25.32
C ASP A 474 15.95 3.30 -26.05
N LYS A 475 15.94 3.15 -27.39
CA LYS A 475 17.15 3.29 -28.22
C LYS A 475 17.79 4.67 -28.09
N GLN A 476 16.97 5.73 -28.11
CA GLN A 476 17.50 7.09 -27.97
C GLN A 476 18.16 7.29 -26.60
N GLN A 477 17.54 6.76 -25.55
CA GLN A 477 18.08 6.88 -24.21
C GLN A 477 19.36 6.06 -24.03
N GLN A 478 19.46 4.85 -24.59
CA GLN A 478 20.67 4.05 -24.58
C GLN A 478 21.83 4.79 -25.26
N ILE A 479 21.60 5.43 -26.42
CA ILE A 479 22.62 6.24 -27.12
C ILE A 479 23.10 7.40 -26.23
N VAL A 480 22.19 8.08 -25.55
CA VAL A 480 22.56 9.18 -24.63
C VAL A 480 23.39 8.67 -23.46
N GLU A 481 23.03 7.53 -22.88
CA GLU A 481 23.75 6.92 -21.75
C GLU A 481 25.15 6.44 -22.18
N GLU A 482 25.28 5.79 -23.35
CA GLU A 482 26.56 5.39 -23.89
C GLU A 482 27.46 6.61 -24.18
N THR A 483 26.91 7.67 -24.78
CA THR A 483 27.65 8.92 -25.05
C THR A 483 28.17 9.53 -23.75
N LYS A 484 27.32 9.64 -22.70
CA LYS A 484 27.74 10.14 -21.39
C LYS A 484 28.84 9.28 -20.75
N LEU A 485 28.73 7.96 -20.87
CA LEU A 485 29.75 7.04 -20.35
C LEU A 485 31.10 7.22 -21.04
N VAL A 486 31.08 7.35 -22.36
CA VAL A 486 32.30 7.65 -23.16
C VAL A 486 32.90 8.99 -22.75
N GLU A 487 32.11 10.05 -22.62
CA GLU A 487 32.58 11.36 -22.17
C GLU A 487 33.16 11.31 -20.73
N MET A 488 32.50 10.61 -19.82
CA MET A 488 33.01 10.41 -18.45
C MET A 488 34.35 9.67 -18.44
N ASN A 489 34.48 8.63 -19.25
CA ASN A 489 35.74 7.86 -19.36
C ASN A 489 36.85 8.70 -19.97
N LEU A 490 36.57 9.48 -21.02
CA LEU A 490 37.51 10.42 -21.62
C LEU A 490 37.96 11.48 -20.61
N ASN A 491 37.05 12.03 -19.80
CA ASN A 491 37.40 13.00 -18.77
C ASN A 491 38.25 12.38 -17.65
N LYS A 492 37.98 11.14 -17.23
CA LYS A 492 38.82 10.40 -16.27
C LYS A 492 40.23 10.19 -16.82
N LEU A 493 40.35 9.78 -18.07
CA LEU A 493 41.65 9.62 -18.76
C LEU A 493 42.42 10.93 -18.88
N ARG A 494 41.74 12.03 -19.24
CA ARG A 494 42.36 13.37 -19.30
C ARG A 494 42.84 13.83 -17.92
N THR A 495 42.08 13.56 -16.88
CA THR A 495 42.44 13.92 -15.49
C THR A 495 43.59 13.08 -14.96
N ALA A 496 43.63 11.78 -15.28
CA ALA A 496 44.74 10.90 -14.93
C ALA A 496 46.03 11.34 -15.63
N LYS A 497 45.96 11.59 -16.93
CA LYS A 497 47.14 12.08 -17.73
C LYS A 497 47.64 13.43 -17.24
N ARG A 498 46.75 14.32 -16.78
CA ARG A 498 47.15 15.62 -16.21
C ARG A 498 47.83 15.47 -14.83
N ARG A 499 47.44 14.50 -14.02
CA ARG A 499 48.14 14.15 -12.77
C ARG A 499 49.56 13.60 -13.03
N GLU A 500 49.63 12.65 -13.93
CA GLU A 500 50.95 12.06 -14.34
C GLU A 500 51.94 13.10 -14.83
N ILE A 501 51.49 14.08 -15.64
CA ILE A 501 52.29 15.19 -16.12
C ILE A 501 52.74 16.12 -14.98
N LEU A 502 51.86 16.42 -14.03
CA LEU A 502 52.18 17.27 -12.85
C LEU A 502 53.17 16.57 -11.92
N GLU A 503 53.02 15.29 -11.65
CA GLU A 503 53.98 14.51 -10.86
C GLU A 503 55.33 14.35 -11.54
N THR A 504 55.42 14.43 -12.86
CA THR A 504 56.68 14.38 -13.64
C THR A 504 57.37 15.77 -13.68
N ILE A 505 56.64 16.85 -13.45
CA ILE A 505 57.22 18.22 -13.39
C ILE A 505 57.74 18.56 -11.98
N ASP A 506 57.15 17.97 -10.95
CA ASP A 506 57.55 18.20 -9.57
C ASP A 506 58.65 17.22 -9.08
N ALA A 507 59.11 16.28 -9.92
CA ALA A 507 60.24 15.37 -9.67
C ALA A 507 61.50 15.82 -10.41
#